data_f141da8ca3e386710753453e39f0e2a2
#
_entry.id   f141da8ca3e386710753453e39f0e2a2
#
_cell.length_a   1.000
_cell.length_b   1.000
_cell.length_c   1.000
_cell.angle_alpha   90.00
_cell.angle_beta   90.00
_cell.angle_gamma   90.00
#
_symmetry.space_group_name_H-M   'P 1'
#
loop_
_entity.id
_entity.type
_entity.pdbx_description
1 polymer ?
#
loop_
_entity_poly.entity_id
_entity_poly.type
_entity_poly.pdbx_seq_one_letter_code
_entity_poly.pdbx_strand_id
1 'polypeptide(L)'
;VLVEDGKITAITPGATGPHTNAEESLDSAGLCLAPGLIDLRVKTGEPGDEQKETLATASRAAVAGGVTSLVVMPDTKPVIDDVALVRFISDRAKTSAKARIYPAGALTTGLKGEAMAEIGLMADAGAVLFTNGDEPLQNASILKRAMTYAASRGAIIMSRPDDRALKGSGVMNGGAFAARKGLAGIPREAEWIGAARDLMLAETTGCTLILDQVSTPR
;
A
#
# COMPACT_ATOMS: atom_id res chain seq x y z
N VAL A 1 -22.25 -19.52 8.83
CA VAL A 1 -20.84 -19.41 9.26
C VAL A 1 -20.86 -19.14 10.76
N LEU A 2 -20.14 -19.96 11.53
CA LEU A 2 -19.94 -19.76 12.96
C LEU A 2 -18.55 -19.17 13.20
N VAL A 3 -18.48 -18.14 14.04
CA VAL A 3 -17.23 -17.48 14.42
C VAL A 3 -17.11 -17.52 15.94
N GLU A 4 -16.00 -18.02 16.45
CA GLU A 4 -15.68 -18.09 17.88
C GLU A 4 -14.24 -17.56 18.08
N ASP A 5 -14.05 -16.69 19.05
CA ASP A 5 -12.75 -16.09 19.35
C ASP A 5 -12.06 -15.47 18.11
N GLY A 6 -12.86 -14.82 17.24
CA GLY A 6 -12.35 -14.18 16.01
C GLY A 6 -11.92 -15.13 14.91
N LYS A 7 -12.25 -16.42 15.00
CA LYS A 7 -11.93 -17.45 13.99
C LYS A 7 -13.19 -18.12 13.47
N ILE A 8 -13.19 -18.46 12.19
CA ILE A 8 -14.25 -19.26 11.58
C ILE A 8 -14.07 -20.70 12.08
N THR A 9 -15.05 -21.20 12.87
CA THR A 9 -15.03 -22.55 13.45
C THR A 9 -15.90 -23.53 12.66
N ALA A 10 -16.94 -23.04 11.99
CA ALA A 10 -17.78 -23.88 11.14
C ALA A 10 -18.40 -23.13 9.95
N ILE A 11 -18.50 -23.81 8.82
CA ILE A 11 -19.29 -23.40 7.66
C ILE A 11 -20.27 -24.55 7.36
N THR A 12 -21.56 -24.33 7.62
CA THR A 12 -22.61 -25.34 7.39
C THR A 12 -23.48 -24.92 6.20
N PRO A 13 -23.31 -25.55 5.03
CA PRO A 13 -24.16 -25.26 3.87
C PRO A 13 -25.62 -25.56 4.16
N GLY A 14 -26.52 -24.67 3.74
CA GLY A 14 -27.99 -24.88 3.85
C GLY A 14 -28.57 -24.77 5.27
N ALA A 15 -27.76 -24.40 6.27
CA ALA A 15 -28.27 -24.09 7.60
C ALA A 15 -29.18 -22.85 7.54
N THR A 16 -30.44 -22.99 7.96
CA THR A 16 -31.42 -21.91 8.05
C THR A 16 -31.71 -21.63 9.53
N GLY A 17 -31.66 -20.38 9.93
CA GLY A 17 -31.96 -19.93 11.29
C GLY A 17 -30.72 -19.68 12.16
N PRO A 18 -30.91 -18.97 13.28
CA PRO A 18 -29.85 -18.63 14.21
C PRO A 18 -29.29 -19.86 14.91
N HIS A 19 -28.01 -19.85 15.18
CA HIS A 19 -27.36 -20.84 16.03
C HIS A 19 -27.88 -20.64 17.48
N THR A 20 -28.39 -21.67 18.12
CA THR A 20 -29.09 -21.56 19.42
C THR A 20 -28.23 -21.01 20.57
N ASN A 21 -26.89 -21.07 20.43
CA ASN A 21 -25.91 -20.61 21.43
C ASN A 21 -25.06 -19.43 20.96
N ALA A 22 -25.41 -18.75 19.85
CA ALA A 22 -24.66 -17.58 19.39
C ALA A 22 -25.09 -16.35 20.20
N GLU A 23 -24.13 -15.57 20.69
CA GLU A 23 -24.38 -14.29 21.36
C GLU A 23 -24.98 -13.27 20.41
N GLU A 24 -24.56 -13.30 19.14
CA GLU A 24 -25.05 -12.43 18.08
C GLU A 24 -25.30 -13.24 16.81
N SER A 25 -26.38 -12.94 16.11
CA SER A 25 -26.75 -13.60 14.86
C SER A 25 -27.10 -12.55 13.80
N LEU A 26 -26.46 -12.63 12.64
CA LEU A 26 -26.68 -11.73 11.52
C LEU A 26 -27.36 -12.49 10.38
N ASP A 27 -28.56 -12.05 9.98
CA ASP A 27 -29.20 -12.57 8.78
C ASP A 27 -28.58 -11.89 7.54
N SER A 28 -27.96 -12.69 6.70
CA SER A 28 -27.34 -12.24 5.46
C SER A 28 -28.04 -12.82 4.22
N ALA A 29 -29.32 -13.15 4.31
CA ALA A 29 -30.09 -13.71 3.20
C ALA A 29 -29.99 -12.82 1.94
N GLY A 30 -29.57 -13.41 0.82
CA GLY A 30 -29.35 -12.70 -0.44
C GLY A 30 -28.04 -11.90 -0.54
N LEU A 31 -27.19 -11.92 0.49
CA LEU A 31 -25.88 -11.29 0.50
C LEU A 31 -24.75 -12.33 0.37
N CYS A 32 -23.58 -11.87 -0.04
CA CYS A 32 -22.37 -12.67 -0.05
C CYS A 32 -21.50 -12.32 1.16
N LEU A 33 -21.07 -13.32 1.93
CA LEU A 33 -20.05 -13.14 2.94
C LEU A 33 -18.67 -13.33 2.29
N ALA A 34 -17.82 -12.33 2.42
CA ALA A 34 -16.46 -12.35 1.89
C ALA A 34 -15.46 -11.89 2.97
N PRO A 35 -14.17 -12.24 2.85
CA PRO A 35 -13.13 -11.61 3.66
C PRO A 35 -13.15 -10.10 3.48
N GLY A 36 -12.83 -9.35 4.54
CA GLY A 36 -12.70 -7.91 4.47
C GLY A 36 -11.61 -7.51 3.46
N LEU A 37 -11.84 -6.42 2.74
CA LEU A 37 -10.90 -5.91 1.76
C LEU A 37 -9.61 -5.41 2.43
N ILE A 38 -8.52 -5.44 1.69
CA ILE A 38 -7.22 -4.89 2.08
C ILE A 38 -6.86 -3.77 1.12
N ASP A 39 -6.65 -2.56 1.64
CA ASP A 39 -6.14 -1.44 0.85
C ASP A 39 -4.64 -1.29 1.11
N LEU A 40 -3.84 -1.56 0.09
CA LEU A 40 -2.37 -1.53 0.17
C LEU A 40 -1.79 -0.12 0.04
N ARG A 41 -2.62 0.91 -0.20
CA ARG A 41 -2.11 2.24 -0.52
C ARG A 41 -3.01 3.36 0.02
N VAL A 42 -2.93 3.61 1.31
CA VAL A 42 -3.71 4.65 1.97
C VAL A 42 -2.82 5.81 2.36
N LYS A 43 -3.21 7.02 1.96
CA LYS A 43 -2.58 8.25 2.43
C LYS A 43 -3.36 8.81 3.61
N THR A 44 -2.66 9.01 4.70
CA THR A 44 -3.17 9.74 5.87
C THR A 44 -2.36 11.01 6.06
N GLY A 45 -2.91 11.98 6.76
CA GLY A 45 -2.16 13.17 7.15
C GLY A 45 -1.35 12.97 8.44
N GLU A 46 -1.59 11.89 9.16
CA GLU A 46 -0.96 11.60 10.45
C GLU A 46 0.27 10.69 10.25
N PRO A 47 1.47 11.12 10.72
CA PRO A 47 1.75 12.37 11.43
C PRO A 47 1.95 13.58 10.51
N GLY A 48 1.63 14.78 11.02
CA GLY A 48 2.08 16.08 10.54
C GLY A 48 1.10 16.89 9.71
N ASP A 49 0.07 16.26 9.13
CA ASP A 49 -1.00 16.91 8.35
C ASP A 49 -2.39 16.37 8.82
N GLU A 50 -2.57 16.17 10.14
CA GLU A 50 -3.77 15.56 10.76
C GLU A 50 -5.07 16.27 10.39
N GLN A 51 -5.01 17.55 10.01
CA GLN A 51 -6.14 18.32 9.52
C GLN A 51 -6.71 17.79 8.19
N LYS A 52 -5.92 17.03 7.43
CA LYS A 52 -6.37 16.39 6.18
C LYS A 52 -7.07 15.08 6.47
N GLU A 53 -6.39 14.20 7.20
CA GLU A 53 -6.87 12.88 7.56
C GLU A 53 -6.06 12.31 8.73
N THR A 54 -6.73 11.66 9.68
CA THR A 54 -6.08 10.94 10.78
C THR A 54 -6.20 9.42 10.58
N LEU A 55 -5.39 8.63 11.29
CA LEU A 55 -5.54 7.17 11.30
C LEU A 55 -6.95 6.76 11.77
N ALA A 56 -7.51 7.49 12.73
CA ALA A 56 -8.85 7.24 13.26
C ALA A 56 -9.94 7.47 12.20
N THR A 57 -9.88 8.60 11.46
CA THR A 57 -10.89 8.93 10.46
C THR A 57 -10.76 8.06 9.23
N ALA A 58 -9.54 7.82 8.72
CA ALA A 58 -9.26 6.91 7.63
C ALA A 58 -9.78 5.50 7.91
N SER A 59 -9.51 4.96 9.12
CA SER A 59 -9.96 3.62 9.48
C SER A 59 -11.48 3.50 9.60
N ARG A 60 -12.19 4.54 10.04
CA ARG A 60 -13.67 4.57 10.05
C ARG A 60 -14.24 4.57 8.64
N ALA A 61 -13.68 5.39 7.73
CA ALA A 61 -14.06 5.41 6.33
C ALA A 61 -13.82 4.05 5.66
N ALA A 62 -12.67 3.44 5.95
CA ALA A 62 -12.32 2.11 5.45
C ALA A 62 -13.33 1.04 5.85
N VAL A 63 -13.65 0.94 7.14
CA VAL A 63 -14.62 -0.04 7.66
C VAL A 63 -16.01 0.19 7.04
N ALA A 64 -16.44 1.44 6.88
CA ALA A 64 -17.70 1.76 6.21
C ALA A 64 -17.73 1.27 4.74
N GLY A 65 -16.58 1.18 4.07
CA GLY A 65 -16.42 0.63 2.73
C GLY A 65 -16.09 -0.87 2.68
N GLY A 66 -16.08 -1.57 3.82
CA GLY A 66 -15.75 -3.01 3.88
C GLY A 66 -14.24 -3.31 3.87
N VAL A 67 -13.40 -2.29 3.99
CA VAL A 67 -11.93 -2.46 4.10
C VAL A 67 -11.56 -2.66 5.56
N THR A 68 -10.94 -3.80 5.87
CA THR A 68 -10.60 -4.18 7.24
C THR A 68 -9.12 -4.06 7.56
N SER A 69 -8.28 -3.86 6.54
CA SER A 69 -6.84 -3.68 6.69
C SER A 69 -6.33 -2.59 5.75
N LEU A 70 -5.50 -1.71 6.26
CA LEU A 70 -4.92 -0.57 5.55
C LEU A 70 -3.40 -0.61 5.63
N VAL A 71 -2.71 -0.33 4.52
CA VAL A 71 -1.29 -0.01 4.53
C VAL A 71 -1.12 1.49 4.31
N VAL A 72 -0.59 2.17 5.32
CA VAL A 72 -0.38 3.61 5.31
C VAL A 72 0.94 3.94 4.64
N MET A 73 0.89 4.83 3.65
CA MET A 73 2.06 5.26 2.88
C MET A 73 3.04 6.10 3.69
N PRO A 74 4.34 6.07 3.36
CA PRO A 74 5.37 6.71 4.15
C PRO A 74 5.51 8.22 3.91
N ASP A 75 4.77 8.81 2.97
CA ASP A 75 4.85 10.22 2.58
C ASP A 75 4.12 11.16 3.55
N THR A 76 4.35 10.95 4.84
CA THR A 76 3.89 11.77 5.97
C THR A 76 4.92 12.86 6.33
N LYS A 77 4.65 13.66 7.36
CA LYS A 77 5.55 14.71 7.87
C LYS A 77 5.75 14.57 9.37
N PRO A 78 6.86 14.01 9.81
CA PRO A 78 8.01 13.54 9.01
C PRO A 78 7.70 12.27 8.19
N VAL A 79 8.54 12.00 7.18
CA VAL A 79 8.50 10.78 6.36
C VAL A 79 8.77 9.56 7.24
N ILE A 80 8.05 8.45 7.01
CA ILE A 80 8.27 7.21 7.77
C ILE A 80 9.52 6.50 7.19
N ASP A 81 10.70 6.98 7.53
CA ASP A 81 11.99 6.46 7.07
C ASP A 81 12.88 5.96 8.23
N ASP A 82 12.35 5.91 9.44
CA ASP A 82 12.99 5.37 10.62
C ASP A 82 12.07 4.49 11.48
N VAL A 83 12.67 3.77 12.43
CA VAL A 83 11.99 2.84 13.35
C VAL A 83 11.01 3.54 14.30
N ALA A 84 11.32 4.76 14.74
CA ALA A 84 10.47 5.47 15.71
C ALA A 84 9.13 5.82 15.08
N LEU A 85 9.12 6.22 13.82
CA LEU A 85 7.89 6.54 13.08
C LEU A 85 7.07 5.29 12.74
N VAL A 86 7.72 4.18 12.38
CA VAL A 86 7.01 2.88 12.21
C VAL A 86 6.29 2.48 13.50
N ARG A 87 6.96 2.57 14.64
CA ARG A 87 6.37 2.29 15.95
C ARG A 87 5.27 3.28 16.31
N PHE A 88 5.47 4.57 16.06
CA PHE A 88 4.46 5.59 16.29
C PHE A 88 3.14 5.25 15.58
N ILE A 89 3.18 4.94 14.27
CA ILE A 89 1.98 4.55 13.51
C ILE A 89 1.34 3.31 14.12
N SER A 90 2.14 2.27 14.42
CA SER A 90 1.63 1.01 14.97
C SER A 90 0.94 1.19 16.32
N ASP A 91 1.53 1.97 17.21
CA ASP A 91 0.98 2.21 18.57
C ASP A 91 -0.23 3.15 18.53
N ARG A 92 -0.18 4.18 17.69
CA ARG A 92 -1.30 5.08 17.47
C ARG A 92 -2.51 4.34 16.89
N ALA A 93 -2.29 3.44 15.93
CA ALA A 93 -3.32 2.61 15.34
C ALA A 93 -4.03 1.72 16.37
N LYS A 94 -3.29 1.08 17.30
CA LYS A 94 -3.87 0.23 18.36
C LYS A 94 -4.90 0.94 19.21
N THR A 95 -4.71 2.24 19.44
CA THR A 95 -5.55 3.03 20.34
C THR A 95 -6.68 3.78 19.64
N SER A 96 -6.54 4.10 18.36
CA SER A 96 -7.45 5.01 17.67
C SER A 96 -8.17 4.40 16.47
N ALA A 97 -7.62 3.34 15.85
CA ALA A 97 -8.16 2.80 14.62
C ALA A 97 -9.29 1.77 14.83
N LYS A 98 -10.20 1.70 13.85
CA LYS A 98 -11.26 0.69 13.75
C LYS A 98 -10.92 -0.44 12.78
N ALA A 99 -10.02 -0.21 11.83
CA ALA A 99 -9.44 -1.22 10.95
C ALA A 99 -7.99 -1.52 11.39
N ARG A 100 -7.42 -2.62 10.93
CA ARG A 100 -6.00 -2.89 11.12
C ARG A 100 -5.19 -1.94 10.26
N ILE A 101 -4.22 -1.26 10.85
CA ILE A 101 -3.32 -0.35 10.14
C ILE A 101 -1.91 -0.90 10.22
N TYR A 102 -1.27 -0.96 9.06
CA TYR A 102 0.10 -1.38 8.88
C TYR A 102 0.91 -0.24 8.27
N PRO A 103 2.06 0.15 8.83
CA PRO A 103 2.91 1.15 8.21
C PRO A 103 3.66 0.59 7.02
N ALA A 104 3.75 1.35 5.92
CA ALA A 104 4.79 1.20 4.93
C ALA A 104 6.01 2.03 5.36
N GLY A 105 7.21 1.52 5.14
CA GLY A 105 8.45 2.27 5.30
C GLY A 105 8.88 2.95 4.02
N ALA A 106 9.60 4.08 4.12
CA ALA A 106 10.25 4.70 2.99
C ALA A 106 11.37 3.79 2.46
N LEU A 107 11.48 3.67 1.14
CA LEU A 107 12.55 2.93 0.50
C LEU A 107 13.87 3.71 0.55
N THR A 108 13.78 5.04 0.46
CA THR A 108 14.93 5.94 0.56
C THR A 108 14.70 7.03 1.60
N THR A 109 15.79 7.48 2.22
CA THR A 109 15.75 8.52 3.26
C THR A 109 15.08 9.78 2.73
N GLY A 110 14.05 10.25 3.45
CA GLY A 110 13.25 11.41 3.07
C GLY A 110 12.55 11.29 1.72
N LEU A 111 12.42 10.07 1.16
CA LEU A 111 11.86 9.78 -0.18
C LEU A 111 12.64 10.44 -1.34
N LYS A 112 13.91 10.83 -1.12
CA LYS A 112 14.71 11.60 -2.08
C LYS A 112 15.28 10.77 -3.23
N GLY A 113 15.31 9.44 -3.11
CA GLY A 113 15.89 8.56 -4.14
C GLY A 113 17.43 8.57 -4.18
N GLU A 114 18.09 9.11 -3.16
CA GLU A 114 19.55 9.31 -3.11
C GLU A 114 20.26 8.26 -2.23
N ALA A 115 19.66 7.91 -1.10
CA ALA A 115 20.21 6.95 -0.15
C ALA A 115 19.10 6.01 0.34
N MET A 116 19.44 4.73 0.48
CA MET A 116 18.53 3.71 1.00
C MET A 116 18.24 3.98 2.49
N ALA A 117 16.97 3.85 2.89
CA ALA A 117 16.56 3.90 4.29
C ALA A 117 16.91 2.59 5.02
N GLU A 118 16.67 2.54 6.34
CA GLU A 118 16.98 1.40 7.19
C GLU A 118 15.90 0.29 7.10
N ILE A 119 15.73 -0.27 5.89
CA ILE A 119 14.68 -1.24 5.56
C ILE A 119 14.59 -2.37 6.59
N GLY A 120 15.73 -2.98 6.97
CA GLY A 120 15.74 -4.12 7.89
C GLY A 120 15.22 -3.76 9.27
N LEU A 121 15.68 -2.66 9.85
CA LEU A 121 15.24 -2.20 11.17
C LEU A 121 13.77 -1.80 11.17
N MET A 122 13.29 -1.15 10.11
CA MET A 122 11.89 -0.80 9.96
C MET A 122 11.00 -2.05 9.77
N ALA A 123 11.47 -3.06 9.04
CA ALA A 123 10.77 -4.34 8.91
C ALA A 123 10.63 -5.04 10.27
N ASP A 124 11.71 -5.11 11.05
CA ASP A 124 11.70 -5.66 12.40
C ASP A 124 10.78 -4.86 13.36
N ALA A 125 10.56 -3.58 13.08
CA ALA A 125 9.63 -2.71 13.83
C ALA A 125 8.16 -2.85 13.37
N GLY A 126 7.88 -3.56 12.27
CA GLY A 126 6.52 -3.84 11.80
C GLY A 126 6.12 -3.18 10.49
N ALA A 127 7.04 -2.55 9.76
CA ALA A 127 6.75 -2.09 8.39
C ALA A 127 6.54 -3.31 7.47
N VAL A 128 5.42 -3.33 6.75
CA VAL A 128 4.99 -4.50 5.95
C VAL A 128 5.46 -4.46 4.50
N LEU A 129 5.76 -3.27 3.98
CA LEU A 129 6.32 -3.05 2.65
C LEU A 129 7.12 -1.74 2.63
N PHE A 130 7.91 -1.54 1.56
CA PHE A 130 8.76 -0.36 1.39
C PHE A 130 8.51 0.29 0.04
N THR A 131 8.34 1.61 0.04
CA THR A 131 8.01 2.36 -1.17
C THR A 131 8.59 3.78 -1.12
N ASN A 132 8.74 4.39 -2.28
CA ASN A 132 9.03 5.83 -2.38
C ASN A 132 7.75 6.69 -2.53
N GLY A 133 6.57 6.09 -2.28
CA GLY A 133 5.29 6.77 -2.38
C GLY A 133 4.97 7.22 -3.81
N ASP A 134 4.60 8.49 -3.97
CA ASP A 134 4.29 9.07 -5.29
C ASP A 134 5.53 9.37 -6.14
N GLU A 135 6.71 9.36 -5.53
CA GLU A 135 7.95 9.70 -6.21
C GLU A 135 8.60 8.44 -6.80
N PRO A 136 8.57 8.25 -8.14
CA PRO A 136 9.20 7.09 -8.76
C PRO A 136 10.71 7.14 -8.58
N LEU A 137 11.28 6.02 -8.09
CA LEU A 137 12.73 5.92 -7.89
C LEU A 137 13.44 5.77 -9.24
N GLN A 138 14.15 6.82 -9.65
CA GLN A 138 14.81 6.87 -10.96
C GLN A 138 16.15 6.14 -10.97
N ASN A 139 16.87 6.11 -9.84
CA ASN A 139 18.19 5.51 -9.74
C ASN A 139 18.11 3.99 -9.64
N ALA A 140 18.34 3.31 -10.77
CA ALA A 140 18.30 1.85 -10.84
C ALA A 140 19.35 1.16 -9.94
N SER A 141 20.50 1.79 -9.66
CA SER A 141 21.52 1.24 -8.77
C SER A 141 21.03 1.21 -7.32
N ILE A 142 20.38 2.27 -6.86
CA ILE A 142 19.78 2.33 -5.52
C ILE A 142 18.64 1.32 -5.43
N LEU A 143 17.76 1.28 -6.42
CA LEU A 143 16.64 0.33 -6.45
C LEU A 143 17.14 -1.12 -6.41
N LYS A 144 18.14 -1.48 -7.21
CA LYS A 144 18.74 -2.82 -7.19
C LYS A 144 19.32 -3.17 -5.82
N ARG A 145 20.06 -2.26 -5.18
CA ARG A 145 20.61 -2.49 -3.83
C ARG A 145 19.50 -2.69 -2.80
N ALA A 146 18.46 -1.84 -2.86
CA ALA A 146 17.32 -1.97 -1.97
C ALA A 146 16.58 -3.28 -2.17
N MET A 147 16.35 -3.71 -3.42
CA MET A 147 15.73 -5.01 -3.74
C MET A 147 16.58 -6.19 -3.27
N THR A 148 17.91 -6.15 -3.48
CA THR A 148 18.81 -7.21 -2.99
C THR A 148 18.75 -7.33 -1.47
N TYR A 149 18.76 -6.20 -0.76
CA TYR A 149 18.66 -6.20 0.69
C TYR A 149 17.27 -6.65 1.17
N ALA A 150 16.19 -6.13 0.56
CA ALA A 150 14.82 -6.52 0.87
C ALA A 150 14.59 -8.02 0.67
N ALA A 151 15.11 -8.60 -0.42
CA ALA A 151 15.02 -10.04 -0.69
C ALA A 151 15.65 -10.87 0.43
N SER A 152 16.83 -10.47 0.95
CA SER A 152 17.49 -11.17 2.06
C SER A 152 16.70 -11.13 3.38
N ARG A 153 15.75 -10.20 3.50
CA ARG A 153 14.90 -10.03 4.68
C ARG A 153 13.46 -10.51 4.46
N GLY A 154 13.12 -11.00 3.26
CA GLY A 154 11.74 -11.32 2.89
C GLY A 154 10.81 -10.10 2.83
N ALA A 155 11.38 -8.89 2.71
CA ALA A 155 10.61 -7.66 2.64
C ALA A 155 10.07 -7.41 1.23
N ILE A 156 8.91 -6.74 1.16
CA ILE A 156 8.21 -6.42 -0.08
C ILE A 156 8.56 -5.00 -0.51
N ILE A 157 8.88 -4.81 -1.78
CA ILE A 157 9.02 -3.47 -2.37
C ILE A 157 7.80 -3.16 -3.23
N MET A 158 7.23 -1.98 -3.02
CA MET A 158 6.18 -1.42 -3.88
C MET A 158 6.80 -0.25 -4.67
N SER A 159 6.83 -0.36 -5.99
CA SER A 159 7.40 0.64 -6.88
C SER A 159 6.36 1.25 -7.79
N ARG A 160 6.40 2.57 -7.93
CA ARG A 160 5.69 3.29 -8.98
C ARG A 160 6.58 3.34 -10.23
N PRO A 161 6.21 2.65 -11.32
CA PRO A 161 7.10 2.44 -12.45
C PRO A 161 6.99 3.58 -13.48
N ASP A 162 7.30 4.81 -13.09
CA ASP A 162 7.27 5.98 -13.99
C ASP A 162 8.70 6.42 -14.35
N ASP A 163 9.02 6.54 -15.64
CA ASP A 163 10.20 7.28 -16.08
C ASP A 163 9.91 8.78 -16.07
N ARG A 164 10.57 9.51 -15.17
CA ARG A 164 10.31 10.94 -14.96
C ARG A 164 10.68 11.80 -16.17
N ALA A 165 11.72 11.41 -16.91
CA ALA A 165 12.17 12.16 -18.07
C ALA A 165 11.14 12.06 -19.22
N LEU A 166 10.61 10.87 -19.46
CA LEU A 166 9.55 10.65 -20.45
C LEU A 166 8.21 11.23 -20.02
N LYS A 167 7.87 11.16 -18.72
CA LYS A 167 6.64 11.74 -18.17
C LYS A 167 6.58 13.24 -18.37
N GLY A 168 7.72 13.94 -18.17
CA GLY A 168 7.83 15.40 -18.30
C GLY A 168 6.76 16.13 -17.50
N SER A 169 6.08 17.09 -18.12
CA SER A 169 4.96 17.86 -17.56
C SER A 169 3.58 17.22 -17.82
N GLY A 170 3.53 15.97 -18.27
CA GLY A 170 2.29 15.27 -18.55
C GLY A 170 1.39 15.12 -17.32
N VAL A 171 0.09 15.37 -17.49
CA VAL A 171 -0.91 15.38 -16.40
C VAL A 171 -1.90 14.22 -16.48
N MET A 172 -1.93 13.51 -17.58
CA MET A 172 -2.78 12.35 -17.82
C MET A 172 -2.18 11.46 -18.90
N ASN A 173 -2.66 10.24 -19.04
CA ASN A 173 -2.20 9.34 -20.10
C ASN A 173 -2.40 9.97 -21.48
N GLY A 174 -1.37 9.90 -22.31
CA GLY A 174 -1.38 10.41 -23.69
C GLY A 174 -2.38 9.67 -24.58
N GLY A 175 -3.03 10.40 -25.47
CA GLY A 175 -4.00 9.84 -26.41
C GLY A 175 -4.99 10.87 -26.95
N ALA A 176 -5.95 10.39 -27.72
CA ALA A 176 -6.95 11.28 -28.37
C ALA A 176 -7.76 12.12 -27.37
N PHE A 177 -7.97 11.62 -26.16
CA PHE A 177 -8.72 12.38 -25.14
C PHE A 177 -7.88 13.55 -24.61
N ALA A 178 -6.62 13.32 -24.26
CA ALA A 178 -5.70 14.37 -23.81
C ALA A 178 -5.55 15.45 -24.89
N ALA A 179 -5.34 15.03 -26.15
CA ALA A 179 -5.21 15.93 -27.27
C ALA A 179 -6.47 16.80 -27.47
N ARG A 180 -7.68 16.22 -27.41
CA ARG A 180 -8.93 16.98 -27.50
C ARG A 180 -9.14 18.00 -26.38
N LYS A 181 -8.58 17.72 -25.20
CA LYS A 181 -8.66 18.61 -24.03
C LYS A 181 -7.52 19.64 -23.97
N GLY A 182 -6.57 19.58 -24.91
CA GLY A 182 -5.38 20.44 -24.89
C GLY A 182 -4.46 20.21 -23.69
N LEU A 183 -4.49 18.99 -23.12
CA LEU A 183 -3.69 18.61 -21.94
C LEU A 183 -2.43 17.89 -22.39
N ALA A 184 -1.32 18.14 -21.67
CA ALA A 184 -0.08 17.42 -21.87
C ALA A 184 -0.27 15.93 -21.50
N GLY A 185 -0.06 15.06 -22.49
CA GLY A 185 -0.17 13.61 -22.31
C GLY A 185 1.14 12.99 -21.84
N ILE A 186 1.04 12.01 -20.94
CA ILE A 186 2.17 11.16 -20.54
C ILE A 186 2.26 10.03 -21.57
N PRO A 187 3.40 9.85 -22.27
CA PRO A 187 3.57 8.72 -23.18
C PRO A 187 3.56 7.41 -22.36
N ARG A 188 2.87 6.40 -22.89
CA ARG A 188 2.78 5.09 -22.22
C ARG A 188 4.14 4.42 -22.00
N GLU A 189 5.12 4.74 -22.81
CA GLU A 189 6.50 4.30 -22.70
C GLU A 189 7.13 4.71 -21.37
N ALA A 190 6.68 5.80 -20.74
CA ALA A 190 7.14 6.22 -19.42
C ALA A 190 6.87 5.15 -18.36
N GLU A 191 5.66 4.57 -18.37
CA GLU A 191 5.29 3.48 -17.45
C GLU A 191 5.93 2.15 -17.87
N TRP A 192 5.93 1.83 -19.17
CA TRP A 192 6.46 0.55 -19.66
C TRP A 192 7.95 0.38 -19.40
N ILE A 193 8.75 1.42 -19.63
CA ILE A 193 10.20 1.38 -19.40
C ILE A 193 10.47 1.25 -17.90
N GLY A 194 9.75 2.01 -17.07
CA GLY A 194 9.85 1.89 -15.63
C GLY A 194 9.49 0.49 -15.13
N ALA A 195 8.36 -0.05 -15.59
CA ALA A 195 7.90 -1.39 -15.20
C ALA A 195 8.87 -2.48 -15.67
N ALA A 196 9.34 -2.43 -16.91
CA ALA A 196 10.30 -3.40 -17.44
C ALA A 196 11.62 -3.39 -16.63
N ARG A 197 12.13 -2.20 -16.30
CA ARG A 197 13.31 -2.04 -15.44
C ARG A 197 13.09 -2.69 -14.07
N ASP A 198 11.98 -2.38 -13.41
CA ASP A 198 11.69 -2.81 -12.05
C ASP A 198 11.47 -4.32 -11.97
N LEU A 199 10.75 -4.89 -12.95
CA LEU A 199 10.55 -6.35 -13.08
C LEU A 199 11.89 -7.09 -13.30
N MET A 200 12.74 -6.60 -14.19
CA MET A 200 14.06 -7.17 -14.45
C MET A 200 14.94 -7.15 -13.19
N LEU A 201 14.89 -6.05 -12.41
CA LEU A 201 15.62 -5.95 -11.15
C LEU A 201 15.04 -6.90 -10.09
N ALA A 202 13.73 -7.03 -10.00
CA ALA A 202 13.08 -7.95 -9.07
C ALA A 202 13.43 -9.41 -9.40
N GLU A 203 13.40 -9.80 -10.67
CA GLU A 203 13.78 -11.14 -11.14
C GLU A 203 15.24 -11.45 -10.77
N THR A 204 16.17 -10.54 -11.05
CA THR A 204 17.60 -10.75 -10.80
C THR A 204 17.97 -10.75 -9.31
N THR A 205 17.18 -10.09 -8.46
CA THR A 205 17.43 -10.01 -7.01
C THR A 205 16.62 -11.01 -6.19
N GLY A 206 15.59 -11.62 -6.77
CA GLY A 206 14.63 -12.47 -6.06
C GLY A 206 13.70 -11.70 -5.12
N CYS A 207 13.57 -10.37 -5.30
CA CYS A 207 12.75 -9.53 -4.45
C CYS A 207 11.26 -9.66 -4.81
N THR A 208 10.40 -9.72 -3.80
CA THR A 208 8.95 -9.57 -4.01
C THR A 208 8.62 -8.13 -4.36
N LEU A 209 8.06 -7.91 -5.55
CA LEU A 209 7.74 -6.60 -6.10
C LEU A 209 6.24 -6.44 -6.31
N ILE A 210 5.70 -5.30 -5.90
CA ILE A 210 4.38 -4.80 -6.27
C ILE A 210 4.58 -3.60 -7.21
N LEU A 211 4.02 -3.64 -8.40
CA LEU A 211 3.93 -2.47 -9.26
C LEU A 211 2.69 -1.67 -8.89
N ASP A 212 2.91 -0.42 -8.49
CA ASP A 212 1.88 0.49 -8.01
C ASP A 212 1.38 1.41 -9.12
N GLN A 213 0.05 1.65 -9.15
CA GLN A 213 -0.60 2.63 -10.03
C GLN A 213 -0.35 2.42 -11.54
N VAL A 214 -0.22 1.17 -11.98
CA VAL A 214 -0.13 0.84 -13.40
C VAL A 214 -1.45 1.18 -14.10
N SER A 215 -1.39 1.97 -15.16
CA SER A 215 -2.57 2.53 -15.82
C SER A 215 -2.59 2.33 -17.34
N THR A 216 -1.50 1.88 -17.94
CA THR A 216 -1.40 1.72 -19.40
C THR A 216 -1.40 0.25 -19.81
N PRO A 217 -2.26 -0.17 -20.74
CA PRO A 217 -2.18 -1.51 -21.33
C PRO A 217 -0.96 -1.61 -22.25
N ARG A 218 -0.38 -2.80 -22.33
CA ARG A 218 0.68 -3.12 -23.29
C ARG A 218 0.09 -3.34 -24.68
#